data_43d7a564b0b71eefa2687da44fbad908
#
_entry.id   43d7a564b0b71eefa2687da44fbad908
#
_cell.length_a   1.000
_cell.length_b   1.000
_cell.length_c   1.000
_cell.angle_alpha   90.00
_cell.angle_beta   90.00
_cell.angle_gamma   90.00
#
_symmetry.space_group_name_H-M   'P 1'
#
loop_
_entity.id
_entity.type
_entity.pdbx_description
1 polymer ?
#
loop_
_entity_poly.entity_id
_entity_poly.type
_entity_poly.pdbx_seq_one_letter_code
_entity_poly.pdbx_strand_id
1 'polypeptide(L)'
;MIRVIVMYPNKAGGTFNYDYYLKTHMPMVKQKLGAALKDVRVFKGVGAPGGKPAGFVTTASLFFDDVPAFEKAFGPHAAEIMGDVPKFTNIEPQVQIDERLL
;
A
#
# COMPACT_ATOMS: atom_id res chain seq x y z
N MET A 1 10.70 14.70 -0.64
CA MET A 1 9.58 13.80 -0.28
C MET A 1 9.80 12.43 -0.87
N ILE A 2 9.47 11.41 -0.12
CA ILE A 2 9.54 10.03 -0.57
C ILE A 2 8.14 9.44 -0.70
N ARG A 3 8.06 8.34 -1.45
CA ARG A 3 6.85 7.52 -1.57
C ARG A 3 7.18 6.09 -1.16
N VAL A 4 6.41 5.54 -0.23
CA VAL A 4 6.42 4.10 0.04
C VAL A 4 5.30 3.51 -0.77
N ILE A 5 5.62 2.68 -1.76
CA ILE A 5 4.62 2.05 -2.61
C ILE A 5 4.47 0.59 -2.23
N VAL A 6 3.22 0.20 -1.96
CA VAL A 6 2.84 -1.19 -1.64
C VAL A 6 2.09 -1.73 -2.84
N MET A 7 2.62 -2.79 -3.45
CA MET A 7 2.11 -3.33 -4.71
C MET A 7 1.68 -4.78 -4.52
N TYR A 8 0.46 -5.09 -4.92
CA TYR A 8 -0.09 -6.45 -4.82
C TYR A 8 -0.09 -7.08 -6.21
N PRO A 9 0.83 -8.02 -6.52
CA PRO A 9 0.94 -8.61 -7.85
C PRO A 9 -0.34 -9.33 -8.26
N ASN A 10 -0.66 -9.27 -9.55
CA ASN A 10 -1.76 -10.02 -10.14
C ASN A 10 -1.34 -11.47 -10.33
N LYS A 11 -1.71 -12.33 -9.39
CA LYS A 11 -1.36 -13.75 -9.45
C LYS A 11 -2.59 -14.63 -9.64
N ALA A 12 -2.41 -15.80 -10.26
CA ALA A 12 -3.46 -16.80 -10.41
C ALA A 12 -3.98 -17.21 -9.03
N GLY A 13 -5.31 -17.21 -8.85
CA GLY A 13 -5.95 -17.53 -7.57
C GLY A 13 -5.86 -16.43 -6.52
N GLY A 14 -5.32 -15.27 -6.87
CA GLY A 14 -5.27 -14.13 -5.96
C GLY A 14 -6.66 -13.54 -5.69
N THR A 15 -6.89 -13.14 -4.44
CA THR A 15 -8.14 -12.48 -4.02
C THR A 15 -7.82 -11.18 -3.32
N PHE A 16 -8.72 -10.22 -3.43
CA PHE A 16 -8.56 -8.92 -2.78
C PHE A 16 -9.92 -8.36 -2.38
N ASN A 17 -10.12 -8.17 -1.07
CA ASN A 17 -11.36 -7.62 -0.53
C ASN A 17 -11.21 -6.09 -0.41
N TYR A 18 -11.65 -5.36 -1.43
CA TYR A 18 -11.53 -3.90 -1.47
C TYR A 18 -12.40 -3.22 -0.42
N ASP A 19 -13.53 -3.79 -0.08
CA ASP A 19 -14.40 -3.22 0.95
C ASP A 19 -13.70 -3.18 2.31
N TYR A 20 -13.13 -4.29 2.74
CA TYR A 20 -12.35 -4.35 3.98
C TYR A 20 -11.12 -3.44 3.90
N TYR A 21 -10.41 -3.48 2.78
CA TYR A 21 -9.19 -2.70 2.59
C TYR A 21 -9.43 -1.20 2.74
N LEU A 22 -10.48 -0.69 2.10
CA LEU A 22 -10.76 0.74 2.08
C LEU A 22 -11.50 1.22 3.35
N LYS A 23 -12.33 0.36 3.96
CA LYS A 23 -13.16 0.76 5.10
C LYS A 23 -12.55 0.43 6.45
N THR A 24 -11.62 -0.52 6.52
CA THR A 24 -11.04 -0.98 7.78
C THR A 24 -9.53 -0.87 7.79
N HIS A 25 -8.84 -1.46 6.81
CA HIS A 25 -7.37 -1.49 6.80
C HIS A 25 -6.77 -0.10 6.64
N MET A 26 -7.14 0.63 5.58
CA MET A 26 -6.56 1.95 5.30
C MET A 26 -6.87 2.99 6.36
N PRO A 27 -8.08 3.07 6.92
CA PRO A 27 -8.31 3.96 8.06
C PRO A 27 -7.43 3.66 9.27
N MET A 28 -7.19 2.38 9.56
CA MET A 28 -6.28 1.96 10.63
C MET A 28 -4.85 2.42 10.32
N VAL A 29 -4.37 2.22 9.10
CA VAL A 29 -3.04 2.66 8.66
C VAL A 29 -2.88 4.17 8.84
N LYS A 30 -3.86 4.95 8.38
CA LYS A 30 -3.84 6.41 8.53
C LYS A 30 -3.76 6.84 9.99
N GLN A 31 -4.54 6.19 10.86
CA GLN A 31 -4.53 6.49 12.28
C GLN A 31 -3.18 6.19 12.91
N LYS A 32 -2.61 5.03 12.61
CA LYS A 32 -1.33 4.60 13.18
C LYS A 32 -0.15 5.47 12.73
N LEU A 33 -0.13 5.84 11.46
CA LEU A 33 0.97 6.66 10.90
C LEU A 33 0.83 8.14 11.25
N GLY A 34 -0.39 8.60 11.49
CA GLY A 34 -0.65 9.95 12.01
C GLY A 34 -0.14 11.06 11.08
N ALA A 35 0.37 12.13 11.70
CA ALA A 35 0.80 13.32 10.98
C ALA A 35 2.02 13.12 10.07
N ALA A 36 2.79 12.06 10.27
CA ALA A 36 3.93 11.74 9.42
C ALA A 36 3.50 11.36 8.00
N LEU A 37 2.31 10.77 7.86
CA LEU A 37 1.72 10.44 6.55
C LEU A 37 1.16 11.71 5.91
N LYS A 38 1.82 12.19 4.84
CA LYS A 38 1.46 13.46 4.19
C LYS A 38 0.35 13.31 3.17
N ASP A 39 0.30 12.18 2.49
CA ASP A 39 -0.77 11.86 1.52
C ASP A 39 -0.81 10.36 1.32
N VAL A 40 -1.95 9.86 0.84
CA VAL A 40 -2.11 8.46 0.48
C VAL A 40 -2.97 8.35 -0.76
N ARG A 41 -2.55 7.50 -1.69
CA ARG A 41 -3.27 7.23 -2.93
C ARG A 41 -3.37 5.73 -3.12
N VAL A 42 -4.56 5.24 -3.39
CA VAL A 42 -4.82 3.82 -3.64
C VAL A 42 -5.41 3.68 -5.03
N PHE A 43 -4.85 2.74 -5.81
CA PHE A 43 -5.29 2.49 -7.17
C PHE A 43 -5.60 1.00 -7.35
N LYS A 44 -6.68 0.71 -8.07
CA LYS A 44 -7.02 -0.64 -8.50
C LYS A 44 -6.52 -0.84 -9.93
N GLY A 45 -5.80 -1.91 -10.17
CA GLY A 45 -5.35 -2.26 -11.52
C GLY A 45 -6.54 -2.62 -12.41
N VAL A 46 -6.64 -1.97 -13.58
CA VAL A 46 -7.73 -2.24 -14.53
C VAL A 46 -7.24 -2.82 -15.84
N GLY A 47 -5.93 -2.78 -16.08
CA GLY A 47 -5.36 -3.32 -17.33
C GLY A 47 -3.98 -2.74 -17.60
N ALA A 48 -3.42 -3.15 -18.73
CA ALA A 48 -2.17 -2.64 -19.28
C ALA A 48 -2.35 -2.32 -20.75
N PRO A 49 -1.48 -1.47 -21.34
CA PRO A 49 -1.58 -1.14 -22.76
C PRO A 49 -1.61 -2.38 -23.64
N GLY A 50 -2.38 -2.32 -24.71
CA GLY A 50 -2.53 -3.43 -25.65
C GLY A 50 -3.53 -4.51 -25.21
N GLY A 51 -4.46 -4.17 -24.30
CA GLY A 51 -5.48 -5.09 -23.83
C GLY A 51 -5.00 -6.17 -22.89
N LYS A 52 -3.80 -6.01 -22.32
CA LYS A 52 -3.22 -6.97 -21.39
C LYS A 52 -3.78 -6.78 -19.98
N PRO A 53 -3.73 -7.80 -19.13
CA PRO A 53 -4.12 -7.63 -17.72
C PRO A 53 -3.11 -6.73 -16.98
N ALA A 54 -3.58 -6.08 -15.92
CA ALA A 54 -2.71 -5.29 -15.05
C ALA A 54 -1.68 -6.20 -14.37
N GLY A 55 -0.44 -5.72 -14.23
CA GLY A 55 0.60 -6.45 -13.51
C GLY A 55 0.38 -6.51 -12.00
N PHE A 56 -0.35 -5.54 -11.46
CA PHE A 56 -0.70 -5.46 -10.04
C PHE A 56 -2.19 -5.20 -9.91
N VAL A 57 -2.84 -5.90 -8.98
CA VAL A 57 -4.29 -5.71 -8.76
C VAL A 57 -4.57 -4.44 -7.95
N THR A 58 -3.64 -4.06 -7.08
CA THR A 58 -3.78 -2.88 -6.23
C THR A 58 -2.40 -2.30 -5.97
N THR A 59 -2.31 -0.98 -5.96
CA THR A 59 -1.13 -0.26 -5.51
C THR A 59 -1.56 0.82 -4.52
N ALA A 60 -0.76 1.00 -3.46
CA ALA A 60 -0.97 2.08 -2.50
C ALA A 60 0.32 2.89 -2.42
N SER A 61 0.21 4.19 -2.60
CA SER A 61 1.33 5.13 -2.46
C SER A 61 1.14 5.95 -1.19
N LEU A 62 2.10 5.85 -0.28
CA LEU A 62 2.09 6.57 0.99
C LEU A 62 3.26 7.56 0.98
N PHE A 63 2.97 8.83 1.23
CA PHE A 63 3.96 9.91 1.10
C PHE A 63 4.43 10.38 2.48
N PHE A 64 5.74 10.53 2.63
CA PHE A 64 6.40 10.99 3.84
C PHE A 64 7.46 12.04 3.46
N ASP A 65 7.91 12.83 4.42
CA ASP A 65 8.95 13.84 4.16
C ASP A 65 10.26 13.18 3.75
N ASP A 66 10.67 12.11 4.45
CA ASP A 66 11.92 11.40 4.21
C ASP A 66 11.84 9.97 4.78
N VAL A 67 12.88 9.17 4.54
CA VAL A 67 12.94 7.79 5.01
C VAL A 67 12.92 7.70 6.55
N PRO A 68 13.69 8.52 7.29
CA PRO A 68 13.60 8.47 8.77
C PRO A 68 12.20 8.76 9.31
N ALA A 69 11.47 9.69 8.70
CA ALA A 69 10.08 10.00 9.12
C ALA A 69 9.17 8.78 8.92
N PHE A 70 9.32 8.08 7.80
CA PHE A 70 8.59 6.84 7.54
C PHE A 70 8.95 5.76 8.57
N GLU A 71 10.22 5.51 8.78
CA GLU A 71 10.67 4.44 9.68
C GLU A 71 10.21 4.70 11.12
N LYS A 72 10.29 5.94 11.57
CA LYS A 72 9.85 6.34 12.91
C LYS A 72 8.35 6.15 13.08
N ALA A 73 7.55 6.49 12.08
CA ALA A 73 6.09 6.37 12.13
C ALA A 73 5.63 4.92 11.99
N PHE A 74 6.23 4.17 11.05
CA PHE A 74 5.79 2.82 10.70
C PHE A 74 6.32 1.77 11.67
N GLY A 75 7.59 1.88 12.11
CA GLY A 75 8.26 0.86 12.91
C GLY A 75 7.44 0.36 14.10
N PRO A 76 6.88 1.25 14.95
CA PRO A 76 6.10 0.81 16.11
C PRO A 76 4.81 0.05 15.76
N HIS A 77 4.31 0.21 14.53
CA HIS A 77 3.04 -0.36 14.07
C HIS A 77 3.18 -1.39 12.95
N ALA A 78 4.42 -1.71 12.56
CA ALA A 78 4.68 -2.61 11.43
C ALA A 78 4.00 -3.96 11.59
N ALA A 79 4.11 -4.58 12.76
CA ALA A 79 3.52 -5.90 13.00
C ALA A 79 2.00 -5.88 12.91
N GLU A 80 1.35 -4.83 13.42
CA GLU A 80 -0.10 -4.70 13.38
C GLU A 80 -0.59 -4.44 11.95
N ILE A 81 0.07 -3.54 11.23
CA ILE A 81 -0.30 -3.20 9.86
C ILE A 81 -0.11 -4.40 8.94
N MET A 82 1.05 -5.04 8.98
CA MET A 82 1.34 -6.19 8.12
C MET A 82 0.55 -7.43 8.53
N GLY A 83 0.26 -7.59 9.82
CA GLY A 83 -0.55 -8.68 10.33
C GLY A 83 -2.01 -8.63 9.89
N ASP A 84 -2.49 -7.46 9.47
CA ASP A 84 -3.86 -7.29 8.98
C ASP A 84 -4.02 -7.68 7.51
N VAL A 85 -2.93 -7.80 6.77
CA VAL A 85 -2.95 -8.09 5.32
C VAL A 85 -3.73 -9.38 4.98
N PRO A 86 -3.56 -10.50 5.70
CA PRO A 86 -4.32 -11.73 5.39
C PRO A 86 -5.84 -11.59 5.52
N LYS A 87 -6.32 -10.55 6.19
CA LYS A 87 -7.77 -10.32 6.34
C LYS A 87 -8.42 -9.81 5.06
N PHE A 88 -7.66 -9.24 4.12
CA PHE A 88 -8.23 -8.73 2.88
C PHE A 88 -7.62 -9.35 1.61
N THR A 89 -6.49 -10.05 1.70
CA THR A 89 -5.88 -10.64 0.51
C THR A 89 -5.03 -11.86 0.87
N ASN A 90 -4.89 -12.77 -0.11
CA ASN A 90 -3.94 -13.87 -0.06
C ASN A 90 -2.67 -13.57 -0.89
N ILE A 91 -2.54 -12.33 -1.40
CA ILE A 91 -1.41 -11.90 -2.22
C ILE A 91 -0.35 -11.27 -1.31
N GLU A 92 0.89 -11.74 -1.41
CA GLU A 92 2.00 -11.12 -0.70
C GLU A 92 2.38 -9.80 -1.40
N PRO A 93 2.35 -8.66 -0.70
CA PRO A 93 2.71 -7.40 -1.30
C PRO A 93 4.21 -7.25 -1.49
N GLN A 94 4.58 -6.49 -2.52
CA GLN A 94 5.94 -5.99 -2.72
C GLN A 94 5.97 -4.54 -2.27
N VAL A 95 7.04 -4.14 -1.58
CA VAL A 95 7.15 -2.77 -1.05
C VAL A 95 8.48 -2.19 -1.48
N GLN A 96 8.45 -0.95 -1.94
CA GLN A 96 9.69 -0.19 -2.19
C GLN A 96 9.52 1.26 -1.77
N ILE A 97 10.66 1.91 -1.53
CA ILE A 97 10.71 3.32 -1.17
C ILE A 97 11.29 4.08 -2.34
N ASP A 98 10.56 5.10 -2.81
CA ASP A 98 10.93 5.91 -3.96
C ASP A 98 11.22 7.35 -3.53
N GLU A 99 12.21 7.97 -4.16
CA GLU A 99 12.43 9.39 -4.05
C GLU A 99 11.59 10.10 -5.12
N ARG A 100 10.87 11.15 -4.72
CA ARG A 100 10.09 11.95 -5.67
C ARG A 100 11.03 12.84 -6.48
N LEU A 101 10.99 12.71 -7.81
CA LEU A 101 11.82 13.49 -8.71
C LEU A 101 11.05 14.58 -9.46
N LEU A 102 9.73 14.44 -9.52
CA LEU A 102 8.91 15.36 -10.29
C LEU A 102 7.63 15.76 -9.54
#